data_ee1dfccd462b941c17632345643cb573
#
_entry.id   ee1dfccd462b941c17632345643cb573
#
_cell.length_a   1.000
_cell.length_b   1.000
_cell.length_c   1.000
_cell.angle_alpha   90.00
_cell.angle_beta   90.00
_cell.angle_gamma   90.00
#
_symmetry.space_group_name_H-M   'P 1'
#
loop_
_entity.id
_entity.type
_entity.pdbx_description
1 polymer ?
#
loop_
_entity_poly.entity_id
_entity_poly.type
_entity_poly.pdbx_seq_one_letter_code
_entity_poly.pdbx_strand_id
1 'polypeptide(L)'
;MTQRRRTTQPRPMAKPQPNPIQLADLPLRPELVGEEPYGAPQLDVPVCLNVNENPYPPSESVRKDMAKAVSNAGKGLNRYPDREATGLREDLARYIGFGVSSDQIWPANGSNEVMTHILQAFGGPGRTLLTFTPTYSMYPEYARNTHTEYVTRPRNASYGLTTDEIVSAIEEVK
;
A
#
# COMPACT_ATOMS: atom_id res chain seq x y z
N MET A 1 3.42 25.91 74.25
CA MET A 1 2.86 25.14 73.10
C MET A 1 2.59 26.12 71.99
N THR A 2 3.48 26.18 70.98
CA THR A 2 3.39 27.17 69.89
C THR A 2 2.96 26.45 68.65
N GLN A 3 1.72 26.63 68.15
CA GLN A 3 1.18 26.05 66.89
C GLN A 3 1.82 26.75 65.71
N ARG A 4 2.59 26.03 64.93
CA ARG A 4 3.06 26.47 63.65
C ARG A 4 1.92 26.39 62.58
N ARG A 5 1.50 27.55 62.08
CA ARG A 5 0.58 27.62 60.90
C ARG A 5 1.28 27.09 59.70
N ARG A 6 0.71 26.03 59.07
CA ARG A 6 1.11 25.56 57.76
C ARG A 6 0.60 26.54 56.69
N THR A 7 1.52 27.23 56.03
CA THR A 7 1.22 27.99 54.81
C THR A 7 1.03 27.02 53.64
N THR A 8 -0.19 26.92 53.17
CA THR A 8 -0.49 26.19 51.91
C THR A 8 0.01 27.00 50.72
N GLN A 9 1.03 26.54 50.03
CA GLN A 9 1.44 27.11 48.74
C GLN A 9 0.31 26.93 47.71
N PRO A 10 0.00 27.95 46.90
CA PRO A 10 -0.98 27.82 45.82
C PRO A 10 -0.50 26.81 44.80
N ARG A 11 -1.39 25.89 44.40
CA ARG A 11 -1.17 24.89 43.38
C ARG A 11 -0.89 25.62 42.06
N PRO A 12 0.18 25.27 41.28
CA PRO A 12 0.42 25.89 40.00
C PRO A 12 -0.76 25.65 39.08
N MET A 13 -1.27 26.72 38.47
CA MET A 13 -2.33 26.63 37.46
C MET A 13 -1.86 25.74 36.29
N ALA A 14 -2.63 24.72 35.98
CA ALA A 14 -2.37 23.88 34.80
C ALA A 14 -2.36 24.77 33.55
N LYS A 15 -1.30 24.68 32.74
CA LYS A 15 -1.26 25.38 31.47
C LYS A 15 -2.44 24.89 30.61
N PRO A 16 -3.15 25.80 29.94
CA PRO A 16 -4.23 25.40 29.05
C PRO A 16 -3.65 24.40 28.00
N GLN A 17 -4.28 23.25 27.88
CA GLN A 17 -3.92 22.30 26.84
C GLN A 17 -4.33 22.90 25.50
N PRO A 18 -3.46 22.84 24.50
CA PRO A 18 -3.83 23.29 23.15
C PRO A 18 -5.05 22.49 22.66
N ASN A 19 -5.94 23.14 21.96
CA ASN A 19 -7.06 22.46 21.31
C ASN A 19 -6.54 21.33 20.43
N PRO A 20 -7.19 20.16 20.42
CA PRO A 20 -6.77 19.08 19.53
C PRO A 20 -6.86 19.55 18.08
N ILE A 21 -5.76 19.35 17.34
CA ILE A 21 -5.70 19.64 15.89
C ILE A 21 -6.71 18.75 15.17
N GLN A 22 -7.58 19.35 14.35
CA GLN A 22 -8.53 18.63 13.50
C GLN A 22 -7.92 18.40 12.13
N LEU A 23 -8.44 17.40 11.39
CA LEU A 23 -7.99 17.12 10.02
C LEU A 23 -8.11 18.35 9.11
N ALA A 24 -9.15 19.15 9.29
CA ALA A 24 -9.36 20.39 8.54
C ALA A 24 -8.32 21.50 8.81
N ASP A 25 -7.56 21.37 9.90
CA ASP A 25 -6.50 22.34 10.26
C ASP A 25 -5.16 22.01 9.56
N LEU A 26 -5.08 20.85 8.87
CA LEU A 26 -3.87 20.42 8.20
C LEU A 26 -3.80 20.96 6.75
N PRO A 27 -2.60 21.32 6.27
CA PRO A 27 -2.41 21.80 4.89
C PRO A 27 -2.42 20.62 3.90
N LEU A 28 -3.57 19.96 3.78
CA LEU A 28 -3.75 18.85 2.85
C LEU A 28 -3.72 19.34 1.39
N ARG A 29 -3.26 18.46 0.50
CA ARG A 29 -3.43 18.65 -0.93
C ARG A 29 -4.93 18.71 -1.27
N PRO A 30 -5.36 19.59 -2.19
CA PRO A 30 -6.78 19.76 -2.52
C PRO A 30 -7.50 18.45 -2.90
N GLU A 31 -6.80 17.53 -3.56
CA GLU A 31 -7.32 16.24 -4.02
C GLU A 31 -7.60 15.25 -2.89
N LEU A 32 -7.10 15.54 -1.67
CA LEU A 32 -7.30 14.71 -0.49
C LEU A 32 -8.34 15.28 0.46
N VAL A 33 -8.83 16.50 0.19
CA VAL A 33 -9.83 17.14 1.05
C VAL A 33 -11.19 16.48 0.84
N GLY A 34 -11.75 15.91 1.91
CA GLY A 34 -13.05 15.22 1.87
C GLY A 34 -13.00 13.78 1.38
N GLU A 35 -11.80 13.26 1.11
CA GLU A 35 -11.64 11.84 0.76
C GLU A 35 -11.71 10.96 1.99
N GLU A 36 -12.41 9.83 1.87
CA GLU A 36 -12.42 8.78 2.87
C GLU A 36 -11.22 7.84 2.68
N PRO A 37 -10.59 7.36 3.75
CA PRO A 37 -9.50 6.39 3.63
C PRO A 37 -9.95 5.14 2.88
N TYR A 38 -9.17 4.72 1.88
CA TYR A 38 -9.40 3.44 1.23
C TYR A 38 -9.23 2.29 2.22
N GLY A 39 -10.18 1.37 2.21
CA GLY A 39 -10.10 0.13 2.98
C GLY A 39 -11.29 -0.79 2.72
N ALA A 40 -11.02 -2.09 2.57
CA ALA A 40 -12.08 -3.08 2.59
C ALA A 40 -12.63 -3.19 4.02
N PRO A 41 -13.97 -3.28 4.21
CA PRO A 41 -14.54 -3.48 5.54
C PRO A 41 -13.96 -4.74 6.19
N GLN A 42 -13.50 -4.60 7.44
CA GLN A 42 -13.09 -5.74 8.26
C GLN A 42 -14.35 -6.33 8.88
N LEU A 43 -14.74 -7.51 8.42
CA LEU A 43 -15.97 -8.19 8.81
C LEU A 43 -15.65 -9.38 9.71
N ASP A 44 -16.34 -9.45 10.85
CA ASP A 44 -16.34 -10.64 11.72
C ASP A 44 -17.49 -11.57 11.28
N VAL A 45 -17.23 -12.35 10.26
CA VAL A 45 -18.20 -13.27 9.66
C VAL A 45 -17.57 -14.65 9.43
N PRO A 46 -18.37 -15.74 9.47
CA PRO A 46 -17.85 -17.10 9.30
C PRO A 46 -17.17 -17.34 7.95
N VAL A 47 -17.59 -16.62 6.90
CA VAL A 47 -17.01 -16.71 5.56
C VAL A 47 -16.76 -15.28 5.06
N CYS A 48 -15.48 -14.94 4.90
CA CYS A 48 -15.04 -13.62 4.43
C CYS A 48 -14.51 -13.74 2.99
N LEU A 49 -15.24 -13.14 2.03
CA LEU A 49 -14.91 -13.16 0.59
C LEU A 49 -14.78 -11.77 -0.02
N ASN A 50 -14.73 -10.73 0.81
CA ASN A 50 -14.65 -9.33 0.38
C ASN A 50 -13.22 -8.86 0.06
N VAL A 51 -12.24 -9.70 0.33
CA VAL A 51 -10.81 -9.46 0.04
C VAL A 51 -10.21 -10.70 -0.63
N ASN A 52 -9.14 -10.52 -1.39
CA ASN A 52 -8.49 -11.59 -2.13
C ASN A 52 -7.41 -12.28 -1.27
N GLU A 53 -7.84 -12.93 -0.19
CA GLU A 53 -6.96 -13.63 0.74
C GLU A 53 -6.88 -15.13 0.43
N ASN A 54 -5.70 -15.72 0.66
CA ASN A 54 -5.54 -17.16 0.63
C ASN A 54 -6.06 -17.76 1.95
N PRO A 55 -7.11 -18.59 1.95
CA PRO A 55 -7.68 -19.17 3.17
C PRO A 55 -6.78 -20.25 3.81
N TYR A 56 -5.76 -20.72 3.10
CA TYR A 56 -4.86 -21.77 3.59
C TYR A 56 -3.62 -21.19 4.22
N PRO A 57 -3.35 -21.45 5.51
CA PRO A 57 -2.13 -21.02 6.16
C PRO A 57 -0.91 -21.79 5.59
N PRO A 58 0.31 -21.24 5.72
CA PRO A 58 1.52 -21.97 5.37
C PRO A 58 1.64 -23.30 6.14
N SER A 59 2.21 -24.31 5.51
CA SER A 59 2.45 -25.60 6.15
C SER A 59 3.36 -25.46 7.39
N GLU A 60 3.34 -26.47 8.27
CA GLU A 60 4.17 -26.46 9.47
C GLU A 60 5.67 -26.39 9.14
N SER A 61 6.13 -27.09 8.11
CA SER A 61 7.52 -27.04 7.65
C SER A 61 7.92 -25.63 7.20
N VAL A 62 7.09 -24.99 6.38
CA VAL A 62 7.33 -23.61 5.93
C VAL A 62 7.39 -22.64 7.10
N ARG A 63 6.48 -22.76 8.07
CA ARG A 63 6.49 -21.88 9.27
C ARG A 63 7.77 -22.05 10.10
N LYS A 64 8.27 -23.30 10.23
CA LYS A 64 9.53 -23.58 10.93
C LYS A 64 10.74 -22.96 10.19
N ASP A 65 10.77 -23.08 8.87
CA ASP A 65 11.83 -22.50 8.04
C ASP A 65 11.81 -20.97 8.09
N MET A 66 10.63 -20.35 8.04
CA MET A 66 10.46 -18.90 8.22
C MET A 66 10.98 -18.43 9.57
N ALA A 67 10.62 -19.12 10.66
CA ALA A 67 11.08 -18.78 12.01
C ALA A 67 12.60 -18.84 12.13
N LYS A 68 13.23 -19.86 11.53
CA LYS A 68 14.69 -20.00 11.48
C LYS A 68 15.35 -18.88 10.66
N ALA A 69 14.78 -18.56 9.50
CA ALA A 69 15.27 -17.50 8.63
C ALA A 69 15.21 -16.13 9.32
N VAL A 70 14.08 -15.80 9.97
CA VAL A 70 13.90 -14.56 10.74
C VAL A 70 14.88 -14.48 11.91
N SER A 71 15.07 -15.57 12.66
CA SER A 71 16.06 -15.63 13.76
C SER A 71 17.48 -15.38 13.26
N ASN A 72 17.85 -15.92 12.10
CA ASN A 72 19.16 -15.66 11.50
C ASN A 72 19.32 -14.23 11.00
N ALA A 73 18.32 -13.69 10.32
CA ALA A 73 18.31 -12.31 9.86
C ALA A 73 18.41 -11.31 11.03
N GLY A 74 17.80 -11.66 12.18
CA GLY A 74 17.87 -10.87 13.42
C GLY A 74 19.28 -10.50 13.87
N LYS A 75 20.29 -11.32 13.54
CA LYS A 75 21.69 -11.05 13.87
C LYS A 75 22.29 -9.84 13.14
N GLY A 76 21.67 -9.44 12.04
CA GLY A 76 22.13 -8.35 11.16
C GLY A 76 21.19 -7.16 11.06
N LEU A 77 20.07 -7.12 11.80
CA LEU A 77 19.06 -6.06 11.70
C LEU A 77 19.57 -4.65 12.08
N ASN A 78 20.70 -4.54 12.73
CA ASN A 78 21.39 -3.28 13.01
C ASN A 78 22.18 -2.72 11.80
N ARG A 79 22.19 -3.44 10.68
CA ARG A 79 22.87 -3.06 9.44
C ARG A 79 21.86 -2.87 8.32
N TYR A 80 22.23 -2.10 7.31
CA TYR A 80 21.41 -1.99 6.11
C TYR A 80 21.35 -3.36 5.41
N PRO A 81 20.18 -3.72 4.85
CA PRO A 81 20.04 -4.94 4.05
C PRO A 81 20.80 -4.83 2.72
N ASP A 82 20.89 -5.97 2.01
CA ASP A 82 21.30 -5.96 0.60
C ASP A 82 20.36 -5.08 -0.21
N ARG A 83 20.88 -3.95 -0.74
CA ARG A 83 20.13 -2.97 -1.49
C ARG A 83 19.47 -3.56 -2.74
N GLU A 84 20.16 -4.48 -3.39
CA GLU A 84 19.72 -5.09 -4.64
C GLU A 84 18.81 -6.31 -4.40
N ALA A 85 18.67 -6.78 -3.16
CA ALA A 85 17.95 -8.00 -2.81
C ALA A 85 18.35 -9.20 -3.72
N THR A 86 19.66 -9.33 -3.97
CA THR A 86 20.23 -10.23 -4.99
C THR A 86 19.74 -11.67 -4.84
N GLY A 87 19.87 -12.23 -3.62
CA GLY A 87 19.44 -13.60 -3.36
C GLY A 87 17.94 -13.82 -3.60
N LEU A 88 17.10 -12.88 -3.18
CA LEU A 88 15.65 -12.94 -3.42
C LEU A 88 15.30 -12.87 -4.91
N ARG A 89 15.95 -11.99 -5.66
CA ARG A 89 15.74 -11.84 -7.11
C ARG A 89 16.14 -13.12 -7.87
N GLU A 90 17.25 -13.74 -7.49
CA GLU A 90 17.69 -15.02 -8.05
C GLU A 90 16.70 -16.15 -7.74
N ASP A 91 16.21 -16.23 -6.50
CA ASP A 91 15.22 -17.23 -6.09
C ASP A 91 13.90 -17.04 -6.83
N LEU A 92 13.42 -15.81 -6.97
CA LEU A 92 12.21 -15.49 -7.74
C LEU A 92 12.37 -15.81 -9.22
N ALA A 93 13.50 -15.50 -9.82
CA ALA A 93 13.78 -15.84 -11.22
C ALA A 93 13.74 -17.35 -11.45
N ARG A 94 14.34 -18.14 -10.54
CA ARG A 94 14.25 -19.60 -10.59
C ARG A 94 12.83 -20.12 -10.42
N TYR A 95 12.05 -19.51 -9.49
CA TYR A 95 10.66 -19.89 -9.26
C TYR A 95 9.77 -19.60 -10.46
N ILE A 96 9.91 -18.44 -11.10
CA ILE A 96 9.14 -18.04 -12.28
C ILE A 96 9.53 -18.95 -13.48
N GLY A 97 10.80 -19.24 -13.65
CA GLY A 97 11.28 -20.03 -14.78
C GLY A 97 11.25 -19.27 -16.12
N PHE A 98 10.94 -19.95 -17.22
CA PHE A 98 10.80 -19.39 -18.56
C PHE A 98 11.99 -18.55 -19.06
N GLY A 99 13.18 -18.78 -18.53
CA GLY A 99 14.38 -18.02 -18.89
C GLY A 99 14.46 -16.60 -18.31
N VAL A 100 13.59 -16.25 -17.35
CA VAL A 100 13.66 -14.98 -16.64
C VAL A 100 14.95 -14.90 -15.83
N SER A 101 15.71 -13.82 -15.99
CA SER A 101 16.92 -13.55 -15.19
C SER A 101 16.61 -12.67 -13.96
N SER A 102 17.49 -12.67 -12.98
CA SER A 102 17.37 -11.81 -11.79
C SER A 102 17.31 -10.31 -12.11
N ASP A 103 17.88 -9.89 -13.24
CA ASP A 103 17.84 -8.50 -13.70
C ASP A 103 16.46 -8.05 -14.17
N GLN A 104 15.58 -9.01 -14.45
CA GLN A 104 14.18 -8.75 -14.83
C GLN A 104 13.24 -8.79 -13.64
N ILE A 105 13.73 -8.95 -12.42
CA ILE A 105 12.94 -9.03 -11.19
C ILE A 105 13.07 -7.75 -10.37
N TRP A 106 11.92 -7.19 -10.01
CA TRP A 106 11.82 -6.10 -9.06
C TRP A 106 10.96 -6.54 -7.85
N PRO A 107 11.57 -6.86 -6.70
CA PRO A 107 10.83 -7.25 -5.51
C PRO A 107 10.29 -6.01 -4.78
N ALA A 108 9.10 -6.13 -4.22
CA ALA A 108 8.45 -5.08 -3.42
C ALA A 108 7.48 -5.70 -2.40
N ASN A 109 6.91 -4.88 -1.51
CA ASN A 109 5.92 -5.32 -0.53
C ASN A 109 4.53 -5.49 -1.18
N GLY A 110 4.43 -6.51 -2.03
CA GLY A 110 3.23 -6.83 -2.79
C GLY A 110 3.03 -5.93 -4.03
N SER A 111 1.97 -6.23 -4.79
CA SER A 111 1.67 -5.55 -6.05
C SER A 111 1.30 -4.07 -5.87
N ASN A 112 0.79 -3.68 -4.70
CA ASN A 112 0.44 -2.28 -4.44
C ASN A 112 1.68 -1.36 -4.48
N GLU A 113 2.80 -1.80 -3.90
CA GLU A 113 4.05 -1.05 -3.96
C GLU A 113 4.62 -1.04 -5.38
N VAL A 114 4.57 -2.17 -6.08
CA VAL A 114 4.99 -2.23 -7.50
C VAL A 114 4.19 -1.24 -8.35
N MET A 115 2.86 -1.22 -8.22
CA MET A 115 2.01 -0.27 -8.96
C MET A 115 2.31 1.18 -8.61
N THR A 116 2.59 1.47 -7.34
CA THR A 116 3.02 2.79 -6.91
C THR A 116 4.31 3.20 -7.60
N HIS A 117 5.33 2.34 -7.64
CA HIS A 117 6.60 2.61 -8.33
C HIS A 117 6.40 2.82 -9.83
N ILE A 118 5.56 2.00 -10.48
CA ILE A 118 5.25 2.14 -11.90
C ILE A 118 4.64 3.52 -12.19
N LEU A 119 3.63 3.93 -11.40
CA LEU A 119 2.98 5.22 -11.63
C LEU A 119 3.84 6.41 -11.20
N GLN A 120 4.73 6.27 -10.22
CA GLN A 120 5.74 7.27 -9.92
C GLN A 120 6.74 7.46 -11.08
N ALA A 121 7.07 6.39 -11.81
CA ALA A 121 8.02 6.43 -12.92
C ALA A 121 7.35 6.89 -14.24
N PHE A 122 6.12 6.48 -14.51
CA PHE A 122 5.48 6.64 -15.81
C PHE A 122 4.19 7.48 -15.78
N GLY A 123 3.59 7.70 -14.62
CA GLY A 123 2.42 8.55 -14.42
C GLY A 123 2.77 10.02 -14.27
N GLY A 124 1.82 10.79 -13.76
CA GLY A 124 1.97 12.22 -13.46
C GLY A 124 1.03 13.11 -14.25
N PRO A 125 1.10 14.43 -14.06
CA PRO A 125 0.27 15.39 -14.80
C PRO A 125 0.40 15.25 -16.30
N GLY A 126 -0.73 15.21 -17.02
CA GLY A 126 -0.77 15.02 -18.47
C GLY A 126 -0.51 13.58 -18.93
N ARG A 127 -0.52 12.62 -18.00
CA ARG A 127 -0.48 11.19 -18.27
C ARG A 127 -1.78 10.53 -17.89
N THR A 128 -2.16 9.46 -18.56
CA THR A 128 -3.41 8.73 -18.35
C THR A 128 -3.17 7.30 -17.93
N LEU A 129 -3.86 6.86 -16.87
CA LEU A 129 -4.01 5.46 -16.49
C LEU A 129 -5.35 4.95 -17.00
N LEU A 130 -5.32 4.12 -18.01
CA LEU A 130 -6.51 3.47 -18.58
C LEU A 130 -6.72 2.10 -17.92
N THR A 131 -7.96 1.82 -17.50
CA THR A 131 -8.38 0.50 -17.02
C THR A 131 -9.70 0.07 -17.64
N PHE A 132 -10.01 -1.24 -17.53
CA PHE A 132 -11.26 -1.80 -18.04
C PHE A 132 -12.10 -2.36 -16.91
N THR A 133 -13.30 -1.79 -16.72
CA THR A 133 -14.20 -2.14 -15.61
C THR A 133 -15.06 -3.38 -15.88
N PRO A 134 -15.35 -4.22 -14.85
CA PRO A 134 -14.89 -4.10 -13.47
C PRO A 134 -13.39 -4.35 -13.34
N THR A 135 -12.76 -3.65 -12.41
CA THR A 135 -11.30 -3.67 -12.20
C THR A 135 -10.94 -3.56 -10.72
N TYR A 136 -9.65 -3.60 -10.42
CA TYR A 136 -9.16 -3.50 -9.05
C TYR A 136 -9.34 -2.07 -8.50
N SER A 137 -9.92 -1.98 -7.31
CA SER A 137 -10.33 -0.72 -6.69
C SER A 137 -9.19 0.21 -6.28
N MET A 138 -7.93 -0.28 -6.26
CA MET A 138 -6.77 0.55 -5.93
C MET A 138 -6.24 1.38 -7.11
N TYR A 139 -6.62 1.10 -8.35
CA TYR A 139 -6.09 1.87 -9.48
C TYR A 139 -6.41 3.37 -9.43
N PRO A 140 -7.63 3.82 -9.06
CA PRO A 140 -7.88 5.25 -8.88
C PRO A 140 -7.03 5.86 -7.75
N GLU A 141 -6.73 5.10 -6.69
CA GLU A 141 -5.87 5.56 -5.59
C GLU A 141 -4.44 5.84 -6.07
N TYR A 142 -3.86 4.93 -6.86
CA TYR A 142 -2.53 5.15 -7.42
C TYR A 142 -2.51 6.35 -8.37
N ALA A 143 -3.52 6.48 -9.22
CA ALA A 143 -3.64 7.60 -10.16
C ALA A 143 -3.73 8.94 -9.42
N ARG A 144 -4.61 9.05 -8.42
CA ARG A 144 -4.76 10.25 -7.59
C ARG A 144 -3.44 10.61 -6.87
N ASN A 145 -2.77 9.62 -6.30
CA ASN A 145 -1.53 9.84 -5.55
C ASN A 145 -0.36 10.31 -6.42
N THR A 146 -0.42 10.06 -7.71
CA THR A 146 0.60 10.47 -8.69
C THR A 146 0.14 11.59 -9.62
N HIS A 147 -1.04 12.19 -9.39
CA HIS A 147 -1.66 13.20 -10.28
C HIS A 147 -1.81 12.72 -11.73
N THR A 148 -2.05 11.42 -11.91
CA THR A 148 -2.31 10.79 -13.19
C THR A 148 -3.80 10.81 -13.46
N GLU A 149 -4.22 11.16 -14.67
CA GLU A 149 -5.62 11.05 -15.07
C GLU A 149 -6.08 9.58 -15.03
N TYR A 150 -7.26 9.32 -14.45
CA TYR A 150 -7.82 7.97 -14.38
C TYR A 150 -9.01 7.83 -15.33
N VAL A 151 -8.86 6.99 -16.33
CA VAL A 151 -9.89 6.72 -17.34
C VAL A 151 -10.29 5.26 -17.33
N THR A 152 -11.59 5.00 -17.46
CA THR A 152 -12.12 3.64 -17.53
C THR A 152 -12.89 3.40 -18.82
N ARG A 153 -12.88 2.15 -19.30
CA ARG A 153 -13.74 1.64 -20.35
C ARG A 153 -14.42 0.35 -19.88
N PRO A 154 -15.67 0.08 -20.27
CA PRO A 154 -16.34 -1.16 -19.87
C PRO A 154 -15.74 -2.36 -20.61
N ARG A 155 -15.79 -3.52 -19.96
CA ARG A 155 -15.65 -4.82 -20.61
C ARG A 155 -16.99 -5.18 -21.28
N ASN A 156 -16.97 -6.13 -22.20
CA ASN A 156 -18.20 -6.65 -22.80
C ASN A 156 -19.04 -7.47 -21.78
N ALA A 157 -20.24 -7.90 -22.17
CA ALA A 157 -21.17 -8.60 -21.29
C ALA A 157 -20.64 -9.94 -20.74
N SER A 158 -19.63 -10.54 -21.38
CA SER A 158 -18.91 -11.73 -20.89
C SER A 158 -17.62 -11.39 -20.14
N TYR A 159 -17.41 -10.13 -19.79
CA TYR A 159 -16.18 -9.60 -19.16
C TYR A 159 -14.91 -9.77 -20.01
N GLY A 160 -15.06 -10.08 -21.28
CA GLY A 160 -13.95 -10.18 -22.23
C GLY A 160 -13.50 -8.80 -22.76
N LEU A 161 -12.35 -8.82 -23.45
CA LEU A 161 -11.81 -7.71 -24.22
C LEU A 161 -11.19 -8.30 -25.50
N THR A 162 -11.43 -7.67 -26.62
CA THR A 162 -10.72 -7.96 -27.87
C THR A 162 -9.50 -7.06 -28.01
N THR A 163 -8.56 -7.45 -28.83
CA THR A 163 -7.38 -6.62 -29.13
C THR A 163 -7.78 -5.27 -29.72
N ASP A 164 -8.75 -5.25 -30.61
CA ASP A 164 -9.22 -4.02 -31.27
C ASP A 164 -9.85 -3.05 -30.27
N GLU A 165 -10.66 -3.55 -29.33
CA GLU A 165 -11.23 -2.73 -28.25
C GLU A 165 -10.14 -2.11 -27.37
N ILE A 166 -9.09 -2.88 -27.07
CA ILE A 166 -7.95 -2.38 -26.27
C ILE A 166 -7.19 -1.30 -27.04
N VAL A 167 -6.86 -1.55 -28.30
CA VAL A 167 -6.11 -0.60 -29.14
C VAL A 167 -6.91 0.69 -29.33
N SER A 168 -8.21 0.61 -29.67
CA SER A 168 -9.08 1.79 -29.81
C SER A 168 -9.12 2.61 -28.52
N ALA A 169 -9.30 1.95 -27.37
CA ALA A 169 -9.33 2.64 -26.08
C ALA A 169 -8.00 3.36 -25.74
N ILE A 170 -6.86 2.76 -26.13
CA ILE A 170 -5.54 3.40 -25.96
C ILE A 170 -5.41 4.62 -26.90
N GLU A 171 -5.88 4.53 -28.12
CA GLU A 171 -5.81 5.64 -29.08
C GLU A 171 -6.70 6.84 -28.69
N GLU A 172 -7.84 6.58 -28.05
CA GLU A 172 -8.74 7.62 -27.55
C GLU A 172 -8.19 8.44 -26.37
N VAL A 173 -7.26 7.89 -25.60
CA VAL A 173 -6.72 8.51 -24.36
C VAL A 173 -5.28 9.01 -24.50
N LYS A 174 -4.72 9.00 -25.71
CA LYS A 174 -3.36 9.51 -25.99
C LYS A 174 -3.25 11.02 -25.94
#